data_7a9cc65cae1963d4df08d8abb97458d6
#
_entry.id   7a9cc65cae1963d4df08d8abb97458d6
#
_cell.length_a   1.000
_cell.length_b   1.000
_cell.length_c   1.000
_cell.angle_alpha   90.00
_cell.angle_beta   90.00
_cell.angle_gamma   90.00
#
_symmetry.space_group_name_H-M   'P 1'
#
loop_
_entity.id
_entity.type
_entity.pdbx_description
1 polymer ?
#
loop_
_entity_poly.entity_id
_entity_poly.type
_entity_poly.pdbx_seq_one_letter_code
_entity_poly.pdbx_strand_id
1 'polypeptide(L)'
;MNRDDFEILKKNIIYFDNGATTLKPKVVRDAILKYYDEYTANAHRGDYKLSATVDSLYEETRKKIKNFINAKEPSEIVFTDGTTNGMNIIVSGFFKDYLKKDDEVLITLSEHASNIIPWFILQKEIGIKVKYIELNDNHEVTINNVRKAITNKTKVISLAYTTNVIGDERPIKEISKLAHDNNIIMVVDAAQGIAHKKIDVQDEDIDFMVFSGHKMYGPTGIGVLYGKFDLLDKVKP
;
A
#
# COMPACT_ATOMS: atom_id res chain seq x y z
N MET A 1 -2.21 6.40 22.41
CA MET A 1 -3.24 7.42 22.08
C MET A 1 -4.42 7.26 23.00
N ASN A 2 -4.91 8.36 23.57
CA ASN A 2 -6.08 8.40 24.45
C ASN A 2 -7.27 9.01 23.70
N ARG A 3 -8.49 8.85 24.25
CA ARG A 3 -9.69 9.45 23.66
C ARG A 3 -9.58 10.98 23.54
N ASP A 4 -8.90 11.63 24.50
CA ASP A 4 -8.71 13.07 24.54
C ASP A 4 -7.79 13.62 23.43
N ASP A 5 -6.99 12.76 22.79
CA ASP A 5 -6.17 13.13 21.63
C ASP A 5 -7.04 13.47 20.39
N PHE A 6 -8.33 13.07 20.41
CA PHE A 6 -9.25 13.23 19.30
C PHE A 6 -10.36 14.22 19.61
N GLU A 7 -10.22 15.47 19.14
CA GLU A 7 -11.14 16.57 19.43
C GLU A 7 -12.60 16.26 19.09
N ILE A 8 -12.83 15.52 17.99
CA ILE A 8 -14.18 15.13 17.55
C ILE A 8 -14.90 14.24 18.57
N LEU A 9 -14.17 13.45 19.36
CA LEU A 9 -14.77 12.56 20.36
C LEU A 9 -15.29 13.30 21.60
N LYS A 10 -14.95 14.59 21.77
CA LYS A 10 -15.55 15.45 22.79
C LYS A 10 -17.03 15.74 22.54
N LYS A 11 -17.51 15.49 21.31
CA LYS A 11 -18.93 15.60 20.94
C LYS A 11 -19.77 14.38 21.37
N ASN A 12 -19.26 13.51 22.25
CA ASN A 12 -19.92 12.30 22.75
C ASN A 12 -20.39 11.32 21.64
N ILE A 13 -19.67 11.26 20.55
CA ILE A 13 -19.92 10.30 19.48
C ILE A 13 -19.25 8.95 19.77
N ILE A 14 -19.89 7.88 19.29
CA ILE A 14 -19.29 6.55 19.19
C ILE A 14 -18.88 6.36 17.72
N TYR A 15 -17.59 6.10 17.47
CA TYR A 15 -17.05 6.01 16.12
C TYR A 15 -16.50 4.60 15.85
N PHE A 16 -17.14 3.88 14.94
CA PHE A 16 -16.76 2.52 14.54
C PHE A 16 -16.37 2.40 13.06
N ASP A 17 -16.23 3.52 12.36
CA ASP A 17 -15.93 3.54 10.91
C ASP A 17 -14.43 3.75 10.61
N ASN A 18 -13.55 3.23 11.48
CA ASN A 18 -12.09 3.34 11.27
C ASN A 18 -11.62 2.59 10.03
N GLY A 19 -12.34 1.57 9.57
CA GLY A 19 -12.06 0.86 8.33
C GLY A 19 -12.18 1.74 7.08
N ALA A 20 -13.07 2.73 7.08
CA ALA A 20 -13.19 3.73 6.04
C ALA A 20 -12.11 4.82 6.18
N THR A 21 -11.98 5.42 7.37
CA THR A 21 -10.94 6.40 7.71
C THR A 21 -10.78 6.50 9.22
N THR A 22 -9.55 6.57 9.73
CA THR A 22 -9.32 6.78 11.16
C THR A 22 -9.53 8.25 11.53
N LEU A 23 -9.90 8.50 12.78
CA LEU A 23 -9.89 9.87 13.34
C LEU A 23 -8.47 10.43 13.39
N LYS A 24 -8.32 11.74 13.30
CA LYS A 24 -7.02 12.42 13.30
C LYS A 24 -6.72 12.95 14.70
N PRO A 25 -5.64 12.47 15.34
CA PRO A 25 -5.25 12.96 16.65
C PRO A 25 -4.76 14.42 16.57
N LYS A 26 -4.79 15.10 17.71
CA LYS A 26 -4.39 16.52 17.79
C LYS A 26 -2.99 16.78 17.22
N VAL A 27 -2.03 15.90 17.51
CA VAL A 27 -0.65 16.02 17.05
C VAL A 27 -0.53 16.07 15.51
N VAL A 28 -1.36 15.33 14.79
CA VAL A 28 -1.37 15.33 13.32
C VAL A 28 -1.94 16.63 12.77
N ARG A 29 -3.03 17.14 13.36
CA ARG A 29 -3.63 18.43 12.98
C ARG A 29 -2.68 19.59 13.26
N ASP A 30 -2.07 19.59 14.44
CA ASP A 30 -1.10 20.64 14.84
C ASP A 30 0.12 20.66 13.89
N ALA A 31 0.60 19.49 13.44
CA ALA A 31 1.70 19.41 12.47
C ALA A 31 1.32 20.01 11.10
N ILE A 32 0.06 19.82 10.64
CA ILE A 32 -0.43 20.43 9.40
C ILE A 32 -0.51 21.97 9.56
N LEU A 33 -1.08 22.46 10.66
CA LEU A 33 -1.16 23.89 10.94
C LEU A 33 0.25 24.50 11.03
N LYS A 34 1.16 23.84 11.74
CA LYS A 34 2.55 24.26 11.84
C LYS A 34 3.24 24.42 10.49
N TYR A 35 2.98 23.51 9.54
CA TYR A 35 3.49 23.65 8.18
C TYR A 35 3.00 24.95 7.54
N TYR A 36 1.70 25.25 7.62
CA TYR A 36 1.14 26.46 7.04
C TYR A 36 1.60 27.74 7.73
N ASP A 37 1.74 27.72 9.05
CA ASP A 37 2.04 28.91 9.84
C ASP A 37 3.54 29.25 9.88
N GLU A 38 4.42 28.23 9.85
CA GLU A 38 5.84 28.47 10.18
C GLU A 38 6.79 28.22 8.98
N TYR A 39 6.48 27.32 8.04
CA TYR A 39 7.45 26.93 7.00
C TYR A 39 6.85 26.49 5.67
N THR A 40 5.72 27.08 5.26
CA THR A 40 5.14 26.80 3.95
C THR A 40 6.15 27.06 2.83
N ALA A 41 6.61 26.01 2.18
CA ALA A 41 7.50 26.05 1.04
C ALA A 41 7.33 24.81 0.16
N ASN A 42 7.79 24.89 -1.09
CA ASN A 42 7.80 23.74 -1.98
C ASN A 42 9.07 22.91 -1.75
N ALA A 43 8.92 21.61 -1.50
CA ALA A 43 10.03 20.69 -1.35
C ALA A 43 10.87 20.63 -2.64
N HIS A 44 12.19 20.53 -2.50
CA HIS A 44 13.19 20.36 -3.58
C HIS A 44 13.18 21.44 -4.67
N ARG A 45 12.66 22.64 -4.39
CA ARG A 45 12.47 23.72 -5.37
C ARG A 45 12.99 25.09 -4.98
N GLY A 46 13.73 25.24 -3.87
CA GLY A 46 14.21 26.56 -3.44
C GLY A 46 15.49 26.51 -2.63
N ASP A 47 16.31 27.56 -2.77
CA ASP A 47 17.59 27.73 -2.07
C ASP A 47 17.49 28.65 -0.85
N TYR A 48 16.37 28.61 -0.13
CA TYR A 48 16.13 29.42 1.03
C TYR A 48 15.74 28.60 2.26
N LYS A 49 15.88 29.17 3.44
CA LYS A 49 15.78 28.50 4.74
C LYS A 49 14.47 27.66 4.89
N LEU A 50 13.32 28.21 4.48
CA LEU A 50 12.05 27.49 4.62
C LEU A 50 12.01 26.24 3.72
N SER A 51 12.49 26.34 2.46
CA SER A 51 12.59 25.20 1.56
C SER A 51 13.49 24.11 2.14
N ALA A 52 14.69 24.47 2.63
CA ALA A 52 15.59 23.52 3.29
C ALA A 52 14.96 22.83 4.51
N THR A 53 14.12 23.55 5.27
CA THR A 53 13.37 22.96 6.39
C THR A 53 12.36 21.93 5.89
N VAL A 54 11.60 22.25 4.85
CA VAL A 54 10.61 21.32 4.27
C VAL A 54 11.29 20.10 3.66
N ASP A 55 12.41 20.29 2.95
CA ASP A 55 13.21 19.19 2.39
C ASP A 55 13.68 18.22 3.47
N SER A 56 14.21 18.78 4.57
CA SER A 56 14.65 17.95 5.70
C SER A 56 13.50 17.14 6.31
N LEU A 57 12.35 17.78 6.56
CA LEU A 57 11.17 17.10 7.10
C LEU A 57 10.60 16.02 6.16
N TYR A 58 10.64 16.29 4.86
CA TYR A 58 10.20 15.36 3.83
C TYR A 58 11.08 14.09 3.83
N GLU A 59 12.39 14.26 3.79
CA GLU A 59 13.34 13.14 3.79
C GLU A 59 13.40 12.41 5.15
N GLU A 60 13.25 13.11 6.27
CA GLU A 60 13.09 12.48 7.58
C GLU A 60 11.83 11.61 7.64
N THR A 61 10.72 12.08 7.06
CA THR A 61 9.48 11.31 6.99
C THR A 61 9.67 10.04 6.15
N ARG A 62 10.35 10.15 5.01
CA ARG A 62 10.70 9.00 4.18
C ARG A 62 11.52 7.96 4.95
N LYS A 63 12.53 8.40 5.71
CA LYS A 63 13.36 7.54 6.57
C LYS A 63 12.54 6.89 7.69
N LYS A 64 11.60 7.63 8.30
CA LYS A 64 10.71 7.07 9.33
C LYS A 64 9.82 5.98 8.77
N ILE A 65 9.24 6.17 7.58
CA ILE A 65 8.43 5.16 6.91
C ILE A 65 9.28 3.95 6.53
N LYS A 66 10.46 4.19 5.96
CA LYS A 66 11.43 3.13 5.66
C LYS A 66 11.69 2.25 6.88
N ASN A 67 11.95 2.85 8.03
CA ASN A 67 12.20 2.11 9.28
C ASN A 67 10.94 1.44 9.83
N PHE A 68 9.77 2.06 9.66
CA PHE A 68 8.49 1.55 10.15
C PHE A 68 8.08 0.22 9.50
N ILE A 69 8.35 0.07 8.19
CA ILE A 69 8.07 -1.16 7.45
C ILE A 69 9.32 -2.03 7.23
N ASN A 70 10.45 -1.65 7.83
CA ASN A 70 11.75 -2.30 7.65
C ASN A 70 12.19 -2.41 6.17
N ALA A 71 11.93 -1.39 5.34
CA ALA A 71 12.48 -1.34 3.99
C ALA A 71 14.01 -1.20 4.02
N LYS A 72 14.71 -1.60 2.98
CA LYS A 72 16.18 -1.60 2.91
C LYS A 72 16.72 -0.18 2.79
N GLU A 73 16.19 0.59 1.86
CA GLU A 73 16.66 1.93 1.54
C GLU A 73 15.51 2.95 1.51
N PRO A 74 15.76 4.23 1.82
CA PRO A 74 14.75 5.29 1.66
C PRO A 74 14.22 5.43 0.23
N SER A 75 15.04 5.12 -0.79
CA SER A 75 14.66 5.15 -2.19
C SER A 75 13.58 4.12 -2.58
N GLU A 76 13.32 3.15 -1.71
CA GLU A 76 12.21 2.20 -1.88
C GLU A 76 10.85 2.76 -1.45
N ILE A 77 10.81 4.02 -0.95
CA ILE A 77 9.60 4.68 -0.47
C ILE A 77 9.21 5.80 -1.42
N VAL A 78 8.04 5.73 -2.01
CA VAL A 78 7.44 6.76 -2.86
C VAL A 78 6.17 7.29 -2.20
N PHE A 79 6.06 8.60 -2.03
CA PHE A 79 4.82 9.23 -1.58
C PHE A 79 3.82 9.30 -2.73
N THR A 80 2.57 8.99 -2.44
CA THR A 80 1.44 8.97 -3.37
C THR A 80 0.24 9.67 -2.74
N ASP A 81 -0.85 9.84 -3.48
CA ASP A 81 -2.10 10.41 -2.93
C ASP A 81 -2.88 9.39 -2.08
N GLY A 82 -2.47 8.12 -2.08
CA GLY A 82 -3.11 7.03 -1.36
C GLY A 82 -2.89 5.68 -2.04
N THR A 83 -3.46 4.63 -1.47
CA THR A 83 -3.39 3.25 -1.97
C THR A 83 -3.79 3.14 -3.43
N THR A 84 -4.92 3.75 -3.83
CA THR A 84 -5.43 3.70 -5.20
C THR A 84 -4.44 4.29 -6.19
N ASN A 85 -3.84 5.45 -5.87
CA ASN A 85 -2.82 6.07 -6.71
C ASN A 85 -1.57 5.20 -6.81
N GLY A 86 -1.05 4.70 -5.67
CA GLY A 86 0.10 3.80 -5.65
C GLY A 86 -0.12 2.53 -6.49
N MET A 87 -1.31 1.92 -6.40
CA MET A 87 -1.66 0.74 -7.21
C MET A 87 -1.70 1.08 -8.71
N ASN A 88 -2.32 2.20 -9.09
CA ASN A 88 -2.33 2.64 -10.50
C ASN A 88 -0.93 2.93 -11.03
N ILE A 89 -0.05 3.54 -10.23
CA ILE A 89 1.34 3.81 -10.62
C ILE A 89 2.06 2.50 -10.99
N ILE A 90 2.01 1.47 -10.15
CA ILE A 90 2.70 0.21 -10.46
C ILE A 90 2.04 -0.57 -11.60
N VAL A 91 0.70 -0.58 -11.68
CA VAL A 91 0.02 -1.32 -12.74
C VAL A 91 0.26 -0.67 -14.11
N SER A 92 0.17 0.64 -14.21
CA SER A 92 0.39 1.36 -15.49
C SER A 92 1.88 1.58 -15.80
N GLY A 93 2.71 1.88 -14.80
CA GLY A 93 4.10 2.25 -14.99
C GLY A 93 5.07 1.07 -15.04
N PHE A 94 4.72 -0.06 -14.41
CA PHE A 94 5.57 -1.26 -14.40
C PHE A 94 4.92 -2.44 -15.09
N PHE A 95 3.73 -2.88 -14.63
CA PHE A 95 3.14 -4.14 -15.09
C PHE A 95 2.67 -4.09 -16.53
N LYS A 96 2.31 -2.94 -17.06
CA LYS A 96 1.93 -2.75 -18.47
C LYS A 96 3.05 -3.16 -19.44
N ASP A 97 4.30 -2.93 -19.08
CA ASP A 97 5.45 -3.30 -19.90
C ASP A 97 6.02 -4.68 -19.53
N TYR A 98 5.84 -5.11 -18.29
CA TYR A 98 6.32 -6.38 -17.78
C TYR A 98 5.47 -7.57 -18.24
N LEU A 99 4.14 -7.41 -18.23
CA LEU A 99 3.19 -8.48 -18.56
C LEU A 99 2.93 -8.55 -20.07
N LYS A 100 2.56 -9.73 -20.52
CA LYS A 100 2.21 -10.02 -21.91
C LYS A 100 0.79 -10.55 -21.99
N LYS A 101 0.23 -10.56 -23.20
CA LYS A 101 -1.07 -11.20 -23.46
C LYS A 101 -1.07 -12.64 -22.93
N ASP A 102 -2.18 -13.00 -22.27
CA ASP A 102 -2.45 -14.29 -21.62
C ASP A 102 -1.61 -14.59 -20.36
N ASP A 103 -0.73 -13.68 -19.89
CA ASP A 103 -0.17 -13.75 -18.54
C ASP A 103 -1.30 -13.59 -17.50
N GLU A 104 -1.16 -14.27 -16.38
CA GLU A 104 -2.20 -14.30 -15.34
C GLU A 104 -1.80 -13.48 -14.13
N VAL A 105 -2.78 -12.71 -13.62
CA VAL A 105 -2.74 -11.98 -12.35
C VAL A 105 -3.76 -12.62 -11.42
N LEU A 106 -3.32 -13.10 -10.26
CA LEU A 106 -4.17 -13.69 -9.24
C LEU A 106 -4.58 -12.64 -8.20
N ILE A 107 -5.87 -12.55 -7.96
CA ILE A 107 -6.50 -11.74 -6.92
C ILE A 107 -7.54 -12.58 -6.17
N THR A 108 -8.27 -11.99 -5.20
CA THR A 108 -9.47 -12.62 -4.61
C THR A 108 -10.72 -11.79 -4.87
N LEU A 109 -11.90 -12.36 -4.63
CA LEU A 109 -13.17 -11.64 -4.68
C LEU A 109 -13.33 -10.67 -3.50
N SER A 110 -12.57 -10.82 -2.44
CA SER A 110 -12.62 -9.97 -1.23
C SER A 110 -11.64 -8.79 -1.27
N GLU A 111 -11.02 -8.51 -2.43
CA GLU A 111 -10.17 -7.33 -2.59
C GLU A 111 -10.98 -6.03 -2.65
N HIS A 112 -10.36 -4.95 -2.19
CA HIS A 112 -10.90 -3.61 -2.42
C HIS A 112 -10.78 -3.21 -3.90
N ALA A 113 -11.72 -2.38 -4.39
CA ALA A 113 -11.74 -1.90 -5.78
C ALA A 113 -10.39 -1.31 -6.25
N SER A 114 -9.63 -0.67 -5.36
CA SER A 114 -8.29 -0.15 -5.66
C SER A 114 -7.29 -1.24 -6.08
N ASN A 115 -7.47 -2.47 -5.61
CA ASN A 115 -6.64 -3.64 -5.95
C ASN A 115 -7.27 -4.54 -7.02
N ILE A 116 -8.44 -4.19 -7.55
CA ILE A 116 -9.14 -4.96 -8.60
C ILE A 116 -9.14 -4.20 -9.93
N ILE A 117 -9.64 -2.95 -9.91
CA ILE A 117 -9.95 -2.18 -11.11
C ILE A 117 -8.72 -1.96 -12.00
N PRO A 118 -7.53 -1.61 -11.48
CA PRO A 118 -6.35 -1.42 -12.33
C PRO A 118 -6.00 -2.67 -13.15
N TRP A 119 -6.12 -3.86 -12.58
CA TRP A 119 -5.87 -5.13 -13.29
C TRP A 119 -6.89 -5.40 -14.39
N PHE A 120 -8.17 -5.08 -14.16
CA PHE A 120 -9.20 -5.18 -15.21
C PHE A 120 -8.99 -4.18 -16.34
N ILE A 121 -8.50 -2.97 -16.04
CA ILE A 121 -8.11 -2.01 -17.06
C ILE A 121 -6.97 -2.59 -17.89
N LEU A 122 -5.91 -3.07 -17.24
CA LEU A 122 -4.78 -3.67 -17.92
C LEU A 122 -5.16 -4.92 -18.73
N GLN A 123 -6.12 -5.74 -18.24
CA GLN A 123 -6.68 -6.86 -18.99
C GLN A 123 -7.29 -6.39 -20.33
N LYS A 124 -8.01 -5.28 -20.33
CA LYS A 124 -8.59 -4.71 -21.56
C LYS A 124 -7.54 -4.15 -22.50
N GLU A 125 -6.47 -3.56 -21.96
CA GLU A 125 -5.44 -2.89 -22.75
C GLU A 125 -4.47 -3.87 -23.43
N ILE A 126 -3.96 -4.86 -22.70
CA ILE A 126 -2.90 -5.75 -23.21
C ILE A 126 -3.26 -7.23 -23.22
N GLY A 127 -4.47 -7.61 -22.77
CA GLY A 127 -4.99 -8.97 -22.88
C GLY A 127 -4.47 -9.96 -21.84
N ILE A 128 -3.99 -9.51 -20.68
CA ILE A 128 -3.72 -10.38 -19.52
C ILE A 128 -5.02 -11.05 -19.06
N LYS A 129 -4.92 -12.01 -18.17
CA LYS A 129 -6.05 -12.72 -17.55
C LYS A 129 -6.07 -12.46 -16.04
N VAL A 130 -7.09 -11.81 -15.55
CA VAL A 130 -7.35 -11.73 -14.11
C VAL A 130 -8.06 -13.01 -13.68
N LYS A 131 -7.48 -13.72 -12.72
CA LYS A 131 -7.95 -14.97 -12.15
C LYS A 131 -8.18 -14.83 -10.65
N TYR A 132 -9.06 -15.65 -10.12
CA TYR A 132 -9.41 -15.60 -8.70
C TYR A 132 -8.81 -16.78 -7.95
N ILE A 133 -8.19 -16.49 -6.80
CA ILE A 133 -7.89 -17.48 -5.78
C ILE A 133 -9.19 -17.76 -5.04
N GLU A 134 -9.60 -19.02 -4.99
CA GLU A 134 -10.77 -19.43 -4.22
C GLU A 134 -10.53 -19.25 -2.72
N LEU A 135 -11.54 -18.78 -2.00
CA LEU A 135 -11.54 -18.73 -0.55
C LEU A 135 -12.03 -20.08 0.02
N ASN A 136 -11.60 -20.40 1.24
CA ASN A 136 -12.15 -21.55 1.95
C ASN A 136 -13.58 -21.27 2.47
N ASP A 137 -14.20 -22.24 3.14
CA ASP A 137 -15.57 -22.11 3.68
C ASP A 137 -15.68 -21.00 4.77
N ASN A 138 -14.58 -20.59 5.36
CA ASN A 138 -14.49 -19.48 6.30
C ASN A 138 -14.22 -18.14 5.61
N HIS A 139 -14.22 -18.09 4.29
CA HIS A 139 -13.86 -16.92 3.47
C HIS A 139 -12.40 -16.45 3.61
N GLU A 140 -11.49 -17.34 4.00
CA GLU A 140 -10.06 -17.07 4.18
C GLU A 140 -9.23 -17.53 2.98
N VAL A 141 -8.09 -16.88 2.75
CA VAL A 141 -7.07 -17.33 1.81
C VAL A 141 -6.13 -18.32 2.49
N THR A 142 -6.01 -19.51 1.95
CA THR A 142 -5.04 -20.53 2.40
C THR A 142 -3.93 -20.73 1.39
N ILE A 143 -2.76 -21.18 1.85
CA ILE A 143 -1.62 -21.51 0.97
C ILE A 143 -2.02 -22.58 -0.07
N ASN A 144 -2.90 -23.53 0.31
CA ASN A 144 -3.39 -24.53 -0.62
C ASN A 144 -4.25 -23.94 -1.74
N ASN A 145 -5.10 -22.96 -1.42
CA ASN A 145 -5.91 -22.26 -2.44
C ASN A 145 -5.02 -21.46 -3.39
N VAL A 146 -4.01 -20.76 -2.87
CA VAL A 146 -3.02 -20.05 -3.69
C VAL A 146 -2.28 -21.04 -4.60
N ARG A 147 -1.78 -22.15 -4.04
CA ARG A 147 -1.05 -23.18 -4.81
C ARG A 147 -1.88 -23.76 -5.94
N LYS A 148 -3.17 -24.01 -5.72
CA LYS A 148 -4.09 -24.52 -6.74
C LYS A 148 -4.36 -23.50 -7.85
N ALA A 149 -4.35 -22.21 -7.54
CA ALA A 149 -4.62 -21.15 -8.49
C ALA A 149 -3.42 -20.84 -9.39
N ILE A 150 -2.19 -21.10 -8.93
CA ILE A 150 -0.96 -20.85 -9.69
C ILE A 150 -0.88 -21.78 -10.90
N THR A 151 -0.57 -21.19 -12.05
CA THR A 151 -0.27 -21.88 -13.31
C THR A 151 1.10 -21.43 -13.84
N ASN A 152 1.56 -22.04 -14.93
CA ASN A 152 2.80 -21.60 -15.63
C ASN A 152 2.68 -20.21 -16.27
N LYS A 153 1.48 -19.65 -16.35
CA LYS A 153 1.19 -18.31 -16.86
C LYS A 153 1.06 -17.26 -15.77
N THR A 154 0.98 -17.65 -14.51
CA THR A 154 0.87 -16.73 -13.40
C THR A 154 2.14 -15.91 -13.26
N LYS A 155 2.03 -14.57 -13.25
CA LYS A 155 3.13 -13.63 -13.12
C LYS A 155 3.01 -12.70 -11.93
N VAL A 156 1.79 -12.50 -11.41
CA VAL A 156 1.52 -11.60 -10.30
C VAL A 156 0.49 -12.23 -9.37
N ILE A 157 0.74 -12.07 -8.07
CA ILE A 157 -0.27 -12.25 -7.02
C ILE A 157 -0.46 -10.89 -6.36
N SER A 158 -1.71 -10.38 -6.36
CA SER A 158 -2.04 -9.08 -5.78
C SER A 158 -3.13 -9.23 -4.74
N LEU A 159 -2.77 -9.06 -3.46
CA LEU A 159 -3.65 -9.37 -2.32
C LEU A 159 -3.63 -8.25 -1.28
N ALA A 160 -4.78 -8.04 -0.63
CA ALA A 160 -4.82 -7.26 0.60
C ALA A 160 -4.07 -7.99 1.72
N TYR A 161 -3.35 -7.25 2.57
CA TYR A 161 -2.76 -7.81 3.80
C TYR A 161 -3.87 -8.21 4.79
N THR A 162 -4.83 -7.30 4.96
CA THR A 162 -6.06 -7.51 5.72
C THR A 162 -7.21 -6.92 4.91
N THR A 163 -8.32 -7.65 4.76
CA THR A 163 -9.47 -7.19 3.99
C THR A 163 -10.28 -6.13 4.74
N ASN A 164 -10.85 -5.18 4.02
CA ASN A 164 -11.57 -4.06 4.62
C ASN A 164 -12.98 -4.41 5.13
N VAL A 165 -13.62 -5.43 4.58
CA VAL A 165 -15.00 -5.81 4.93
C VAL A 165 -15.03 -6.96 5.93
N ILE A 166 -14.29 -8.03 5.66
CA ILE A 166 -14.31 -9.25 6.46
C ILE A 166 -13.28 -9.16 7.60
N GLY A 167 -12.17 -8.45 7.38
CA GLY A 167 -11.05 -8.37 8.33
C GLY A 167 -10.14 -9.61 8.31
N ASP A 168 -10.28 -10.46 7.27
CA ASP A 168 -9.41 -11.60 7.07
C ASP A 168 -7.96 -11.15 6.88
N GLU A 169 -7.06 -11.74 7.67
CA GLU A 169 -5.62 -11.52 7.61
C GLU A 169 -4.95 -12.64 6.83
N ARG A 170 -4.18 -12.29 5.83
CA ARG A 170 -3.58 -13.27 4.93
C ARG A 170 -2.17 -13.64 5.32
N PRO A 171 -1.75 -14.89 5.13
CA PRO A 171 -0.39 -15.37 5.41
C PRO A 171 0.58 -14.86 4.32
N ILE A 172 0.83 -13.53 4.28
CA ILE A 172 1.59 -12.87 3.22
C ILE A 172 3.00 -13.46 3.08
N LYS A 173 3.70 -13.71 4.18
CA LYS A 173 5.05 -14.27 4.16
C LYS A 173 5.11 -15.60 3.42
N GLU A 174 4.21 -16.52 3.74
CA GLU A 174 4.14 -17.83 3.11
C GLU A 174 3.70 -17.74 1.66
N ILE A 175 2.78 -16.81 1.35
CA ILE A 175 2.34 -16.56 -0.03
C ILE A 175 3.47 -15.96 -0.85
N SER A 176 4.21 -14.98 -0.33
CA SER A 176 5.38 -14.39 -1.00
C SER A 176 6.43 -15.44 -1.32
N LYS A 177 6.75 -16.30 -0.34
CA LYS A 177 7.66 -17.42 -0.58
C LYS A 177 7.17 -18.33 -1.71
N LEU A 178 5.89 -18.74 -1.68
CA LEU A 178 5.31 -19.58 -2.74
C LEU A 178 5.32 -18.87 -4.09
N ALA A 179 5.06 -17.56 -4.13
CA ALA A 179 5.11 -16.75 -5.33
C ALA A 179 6.53 -16.73 -5.93
N HIS A 180 7.54 -16.44 -5.12
CA HIS A 180 8.94 -16.37 -5.57
C HIS A 180 9.49 -17.74 -6.00
N ASP A 181 9.11 -18.83 -5.32
CA ASP A 181 9.44 -20.20 -5.72
C ASP A 181 8.92 -20.52 -7.15
N ASN A 182 7.94 -19.73 -7.65
CA ASN A 182 7.37 -19.83 -9.01
C ASN A 182 7.68 -18.65 -9.92
N ASN A 183 8.62 -17.76 -9.55
CA ASN A 183 8.97 -16.52 -10.29
C ASN A 183 7.77 -15.58 -10.50
N ILE A 184 6.93 -15.42 -9.49
CA ILE A 184 5.74 -14.58 -9.47
C ILE A 184 6.02 -13.37 -8.57
N ILE A 185 5.64 -12.16 -9.02
CA ILE A 185 5.77 -10.93 -8.25
C ILE A 185 4.63 -10.82 -7.23
N MET A 186 4.96 -10.46 -5.98
CA MET A 186 4.01 -10.26 -4.90
C MET A 186 3.68 -8.78 -4.71
N VAL A 187 2.41 -8.42 -4.87
CA VAL A 187 1.86 -7.08 -4.64
C VAL A 187 0.91 -7.12 -3.45
N VAL A 188 1.10 -6.20 -2.49
CA VAL A 188 0.33 -6.17 -1.25
C VAL A 188 -0.43 -4.85 -1.10
N ASP A 189 -1.75 -4.90 -0.99
CA ASP A 189 -2.57 -3.79 -0.50
C ASP A 189 -2.60 -3.84 1.03
N ALA A 190 -1.78 -3.01 1.66
CA ALA A 190 -1.69 -2.91 3.11
C ALA A 190 -2.56 -1.79 3.70
N ALA A 191 -3.55 -1.28 2.96
CA ALA A 191 -4.38 -0.16 3.41
C ALA A 191 -5.01 -0.37 4.78
N GLN A 192 -5.47 -1.58 5.10
CA GLN A 192 -5.96 -1.93 6.42
C GLN A 192 -4.85 -2.48 7.32
N GLY A 193 -4.00 -3.37 6.82
CA GLY A 193 -2.98 -4.06 7.59
C GLY A 193 -1.97 -3.13 8.27
N ILE A 194 -1.57 -2.04 7.61
CA ILE A 194 -0.51 -1.13 8.08
C ILE A 194 -0.79 -0.50 9.45
N ALA A 195 -2.06 -0.30 9.81
CA ALA A 195 -2.44 0.29 11.10
C ALA A 195 -2.54 -0.75 12.23
N HIS A 196 -2.63 -2.04 11.92
CA HIS A 196 -2.95 -3.10 12.86
C HIS A 196 -1.80 -4.10 13.07
N LYS A 197 -0.89 -4.20 12.11
CA LYS A 197 0.20 -5.18 12.08
C LYS A 197 1.54 -4.51 11.95
N LYS A 198 2.54 -5.12 12.54
CA LYS A 198 3.93 -4.78 12.25
C LYS A 198 4.33 -5.51 10.96
N ILE A 199 4.27 -4.82 9.85
CA ILE A 199 4.69 -5.35 8.56
C ILE A 199 6.20 -5.18 8.42
N ASP A 200 6.88 -6.25 8.04
CA ASP A 200 8.32 -6.27 7.75
C ASP A 200 8.51 -6.71 6.29
N VAL A 201 8.70 -5.74 5.41
CA VAL A 201 8.73 -6.01 3.96
C VAL A 201 9.93 -6.86 3.53
N GLN A 202 11.03 -6.89 4.33
CA GLN A 202 12.18 -7.75 4.06
C GLN A 202 11.93 -9.18 4.54
N ASP A 203 11.40 -9.37 5.76
CA ASP A 203 11.10 -10.69 6.31
C ASP A 203 9.96 -11.39 5.57
N GLU A 204 8.98 -10.62 5.11
CA GLU A 204 7.84 -11.12 4.34
C GLU A 204 8.11 -11.18 2.83
N ASP A 205 9.28 -10.70 2.41
CA ASP A 205 9.78 -10.69 1.03
C ASP A 205 8.77 -10.09 0.02
N ILE A 206 8.18 -8.94 0.40
CA ILE A 206 7.18 -8.23 -0.42
C ILE A 206 7.89 -7.48 -1.54
N ASP A 207 7.38 -7.58 -2.78
CA ASP A 207 7.95 -6.88 -3.93
C ASP A 207 7.42 -5.45 -4.08
N PHE A 208 6.09 -5.28 -3.98
CA PHE A 208 5.41 -3.98 -3.93
C PHE A 208 4.37 -3.95 -2.83
N MET A 209 4.26 -2.83 -2.14
CA MET A 209 3.21 -2.62 -1.13
C MET A 209 2.67 -1.19 -1.21
N VAL A 210 1.35 -1.05 -1.05
CA VAL A 210 0.69 0.26 -1.04
C VAL A 210 -0.16 0.44 0.21
N PHE A 211 -0.19 1.67 0.75
CA PHE A 211 -1.09 2.02 1.86
C PHE A 211 -1.42 3.50 1.90
N SER A 212 -2.45 3.87 2.68
CA SER A 212 -2.96 5.24 2.79
C SER A 212 -2.78 5.79 4.19
N GLY A 213 -2.32 7.03 4.30
CA GLY A 213 -2.13 7.71 5.59
C GLY A 213 -3.42 7.85 6.40
N HIS A 214 -4.57 8.10 5.72
CA HIS A 214 -5.84 8.35 6.41
C HIS A 214 -6.42 7.13 7.15
N LYS A 215 -5.90 5.93 6.93
CA LYS A 215 -6.30 4.70 7.65
C LYS A 215 -5.35 4.36 8.81
N MET A 216 -4.22 5.07 8.92
CA MET A 216 -3.25 4.92 10.01
C MET A 216 -3.05 6.23 10.79
N TYR A 217 -4.14 6.94 11.05
CA TYR A 217 -4.21 8.22 11.80
C TYR A 217 -3.58 9.43 11.10
N GLY A 218 -3.02 9.27 9.92
CA GLY A 218 -2.46 10.35 9.11
C GLY A 218 -3.54 11.15 8.36
N PRO A 219 -3.18 12.21 7.63
CA PRO A 219 -4.12 13.01 6.85
C PRO A 219 -4.63 12.24 5.62
N THR A 220 -5.71 12.78 5.02
CA THR A 220 -6.16 12.38 3.68
C THR A 220 -5.23 12.96 2.61
N GLY A 221 -5.26 12.39 1.39
CA GLY A 221 -4.47 12.89 0.26
C GLY A 221 -2.98 12.55 0.34
N ILE A 222 -2.62 11.57 1.18
CA ILE A 222 -1.27 11.01 1.20
C ILE A 222 -1.30 9.50 1.41
N GLY A 223 -0.42 8.82 0.72
CA GLY A 223 -0.15 7.39 0.86
C GLY A 223 1.31 7.08 0.55
N VAL A 224 1.60 5.82 0.55
CA VAL A 224 2.95 5.29 0.28
C VAL A 224 2.83 4.13 -0.69
N LEU A 225 3.72 4.13 -1.65
CA LEU A 225 4.13 2.97 -2.42
C LEU A 225 5.53 2.58 -1.96
N TYR A 226 5.68 1.35 -1.49
CA TYR A 226 6.94 0.67 -1.31
C TYR A 226 7.18 -0.24 -2.52
N GLY A 227 8.40 -0.34 -2.96
CA GLY A 227 8.84 -1.35 -3.92
C GLY A 227 10.31 -1.68 -3.73
N LYS A 228 10.69 -2.94 -3.95
CA LYS A 228 12.10 -3.31 -4.04
C LYS A 228 12.78 -2.43 -5.08
N PHE A 229 13.94 -1.87 -4.77
CA PHE A 229 14.59 -0.86 -5.60
C PHE A 229 14.72 -1.30 -7.08
N ASP A 230 15.17 -2.52 -7.33
CA ASP A 230 15.37 -3.05 -8.69
C ASP A 230 14.08 -3.15 -9.53
N LEU A 231 12.92 -3.21 -8.87
CA LEU A 231 11.60 -3.19 -9.51
C LEU A 231 11.10 -1.76 -9.66
N LEU A 232 11.27 -0.95 -8.60
CA LEU A 232 10.79 0.43 -8.57
C LEU A 232 11.52 1.31 -9.60
N ASP A 233 12.82 1.08 -9.82
CA ASP A 233 13.63 1.78 -10.83
C ASP A 233 13.15 1.55 -12.28
N LYS A 234 12.36 0.52 -12.50
CA LYS A 234 11.74 0.21 -13.80
C LYS A 234 10.34 0.80 -13.97
N VAL A 235 9.78 1.39 -12.93
CA VAL A 235 8.44 2.02 -12.99
C VAL A 235 8.55 3.31 -13.80
N LYS A 236 7.82 3.38 -14.90
CA LYS A 236 7.72 4.59 -15.70
C LYS A 236 6.73 5.57 -15.06
N PRO A 237 7.03 6.88 -15.08
CA PRO A 237 6.14 7.92 -14.55
C PRO A 237 4.87 8.08 -15.38
#